data_1b1f5755c4331ea3938a85f2da3af67d
#
_entry.id   1b1f5755c4331ea3938a85f2da3af67d
#
_cell.length_a   1.000
_cell.length_b   1.000
_cell.length_c   1.000
_cell.angle_alpha   90.00
_cell.angle_beta   90.00
_cell.angle_gamma   90.00
#
_symmetry.space_group_name_H-M   'P 1'
#
loop_
_entity.id
_entity.type
_entity.pdbx_description
1 polymer ?
#
loop_
_entity_poly.entity_id
_entity_poly.type
_entity_poly.pdbx_seq_one_letter_code
_entity_poly.pdbx_strand_id
1 'polypeptide(L)'
;MTNYNENSIQILEGLEAVRKRPGMYIGSTDSRGLHHLIWEIVDNSIDEALNGYGNKITITLEKGGICCVEDEGRGMPVGKHASGVNTLQVIFTVLHAGGKFNSQGGYKTAGGLHGVGASVVNALSEWLEVEVSTGGKLYQMRFENGGKKVSPLKVIGKSTKTGSKVRFKADPKIFSTTEFNYTHVSERAREEAFLLNGITMIVKDEKSGKKEEFKYDDGLVAFLDYLHEDKDVLMEPVKITGEHNGIKIDCAFQYTDDYQENTYSFVNLVRTNDGGTHEIGYKSAFTKAFNDYARRNGVLKDKDKNFDGSDVREGLTSIISLTIPEELLQFEGQTKAKLGTPEARPAVENIISEKMTYFLEENKELALSLLKKMQKATLAREAARKAREEARKGKTSGRSEKILSGKLAPAQSRDSARKELFLVEGDSAGGSAKQGRNSKYQAILPLRGKVLNTEKSSIADIEKNEELNTIIHAMGAGVGKDFDYTESNYGKIIIMTDADTDGAHIQVLLLTFFYR
;
A
#
# COMPACT_ATOMS: atom_id res chain seq x y z
N MET A 1 -5.57 -9.52 -44.95
CA MET A 1 -6.55 -9.84 -43.92
C MET A 1 -6.10 -11.13 -43.24
N THR A 2 -5.71 -11.08 -41.97
CA THR A 2 -5.40 -12.29 -41.20
C THR A 2 -6.67 -13.08 -41.02
N ASN A 3 -6.73 -14.29 -41.56
CA ASN A 3 -7.87 -15.21 -41.38
C ASN A 3 -7.94 -15.59 -39.89
N TYR A 4 -8.86 -14.98 -39.16
CA TYR A 4 -9.22 -15.40 -37.80
C TYR A 4 -10.10 -16.66 -37.92
N ASN A 5 -9.53 -17.81 -37.58
CA ASN A 5 -10.21 -19.12 -37.62
C ASN A 5 -9.79 -19.95 -36.39
N GLU A 6 -10.24 -21.20 -36.31
CA GLU A 6 -9.99 -22.11 -35.20
C GLU A 6 -8.49 -22.26 -34.89
N ASN A 7 -7.62 -22.21 -35.90
CA ASN A 7 -6.17 -22.30 -35.75
C ASN A 7 -5.56 -21.04 -35.11
N SER A 8 -6.34 -19.95 -35.02
CA SER A 8 -5.91 -18.71 -34.33
C SER A 8 -6.05 -18.80 -32.82
N ILE A 9 -6.75 -19.82 -32.31
CA ILE A 9 -6.94 -20.06 -30.87
C ILE A 9 -5.76 -20.88 -30.35
N GLN A 10 -4.97 -20.28 -29.47
CA GLN A 10 -3.83 -20.94 -28.82
C GLN A 10 -4.21 -21.33 -27.38
N ILE A 11 -3.99 -22.59 -27.03
CA ILE A 11 -4.07 -23.07 -25.66
C ILE A 11 -2.68 -22.94 -25.04
N LEU A 12 -2.62 -22.26 -23.90
CA LEU A 12 -1.39 -22.12 -23.12
C LEU A 12 -1.52 -23.00 -21.88
N GLU A 13 -0.57 -23.89 -21.69
CA GLU A 13 -0.58 -24.83 -20.55
C GLU A 13 0.61 -24.55 -19.61
N GLY A 14 0.39 -24.80 -18.32
CA GLY A 14 1.42 -24.78 -17.29
C GLY A 14 2.21 -23.47 -17.22
N LEU A 15 3.53 -23.56 -17.05
CA LEU A 15 4.42 -22.42 -16.85
C LEU A 15 4.54 -21.50 -18.08
N GLU A 16 4.18 -21.97 -19.27
CA GLU A 16 4.21 -21.14 -20.48
C GLU A 16 3.13 -20.05 -20.44
N ALA A 17 1.96 -20.34 -19.87
CA ALA A 17 0.90 -19.36 -19.64
C ALA A 17 1.39 -18.20 -18.76
N VAL A 18 2.13 -18.52 -17.68
CA VAL A 18 2.73 -17.53 -16.77
C VAL A 18 3.72 -16.64 -17.51
N ARG A 19 4.64 -17.22 -18.27
CA ARG A 19 5.65 -16.47 -19.03
C ARG A 19 5.05 -15.55 -20.09
N LYS A 20 3.95 -15.96 -20.72
CA LYS A 20 3.28 -15.19 -21.76
C LYS A 20 2.40 -14.05 -21.21
N ARG A 21 1.89 -14.20 -19.99
CA ARG A 21 1.01 -13.24 -19.31
C ARG A 21 1.42 -13.02 -17.85
N PRO A 22 2.67 -12.58 -17.58
CA PRO A 22 3.17 -12.45 -16.21
C PRO A 22 2.35 -11.49 -15.35
N GLY A 23 1.83 -10.41 -15.93
CA GLY A 23 1.00 -9.44 -15.23
C GLY A 23 -0.26 -10.02 -14.57
N MET A 24 -0.79 -11.14 -15.06
CA MET A 24 -1.93 -11.83 -14.42
C MET A 24 -1.55 -12.45 -13.07
N TYR A 25 -0.29 -12.79 -12.85
CA TYR A 25 0.21 -13.49 -11.67
C TYR A 25 0.95 -12.59 -10.69
N ILE A 26 1.69 -11.60 -11.20
CA ILE A 26 2.55 -10.72 -10.39
C ILE A 26 2.21 -9.22 -10.53
N GLY A 27 1.09 -8.90 -11.20
CA GLY A 27 0.59 -7.54 -11.37
C GLY A 27 1.34 -6.72 -12.42
N SER A 28 2.67 -6.74 -12.46
CA SER A 28 3.48 -5.99 -13.42
C SER A 28 4.80 -6.71 -13.70
N THR A 29 5.58 -6.23 -14.70
CA THR A 29 6.94 -6.69 -14.99
C THR A 29 8.01 -5.63 -14.73
N ASP A 30 7.63 -4.58 -14.03
CA ASP A 30 8.52 -3.55 -13.49
C ASP A 30 9.16 -3.98 -12.15
N SER A 31 9.78 -3.04 -11.45
CA SER A 31 10.40 -3.28 -10.14
C SER A 31 9.41 -3.86 -9.12
N ARG A 32 8.11 -3.50 -9.16
CA ARG A 32 7.10 -4.02 -8.22
C ARG A 32 6.86 -5.51 -8.44
N GLY A 33 6.64 -5.91 -9.69
CA GLY A 33 6.46 -7.32 -10.02
C GLY A 33 7.72 -8.14 -9.77
N LEU A 34 8.93 -7.55 -9.97
CA LEU A 34 10.18 -8.21 -9.62
C LEU A 34 10.25 -8.53 -8.12
N HIS A 35 9.95 -7.54 -7.26
CA HIS A 35 9.97 -7.75 -5.81
C HIS A 35 8.87 -8.70 -5.34
N HIS A 36 7.75 -8.80 -6.08
CA HIS A 36 6.69 -9.75 -5.77
C HIS A 36 7.18 -11.21 -5.77
N LEU A 37 8.18 -11.54 -6.61
CA LEU A 37 8.79 -12.88 -6.62
C LEU A 37 9.42 -13.25 -5.28
N ILE A 38 10.03 -12.28 -4.57
CA ILE A 38 10.60 -12.51 -3.24
C ILE A 38 9.50 -12.92 -2.28
N TRP A 39 8.39 -12.18 -2.29
CA TRP A 39 7.30 -12.36 -1.33
C TRP A 39 6.56 -13.68 -1.53
N GLU A 40 6.43 -14.16 -2.76
CA GLU A 40 5.85 -15.50 -3.02
C GLU A 40 6.67 -16.64 -2.37
N ILE A 41 7.98 -16.47 -2.22
CA ILE A 41 8.82 -17.44 -1.51
C ILE A 41 8.82 -17.18 -0.01
N VAL A 42 8.88 -15.92 0.42
CA VAL A 42 8.84 -15.52 1.84
C VAL A 42 7.53 -15.94 2.48
N ASP A 43 6.38 -15.74 1.81
CA ASP A 43 5.06 -16.16 2.29
C ASP A 43 5.01 -17.67 2.59
N ASN A 44 5.69 -18.49 1.81
CA ASN A 44 5.79 -19.93 2.10
C ASN A 44 6.59 -20.21 3.38
N SER A 45 7.66 -19.46 3.62
CA SER A 45 8.46 -19.57 4.85
C SER A 45 7.69 -19.04 6.07
N ILE A 46 6.91 -17.98 5.90
CA ILE A 46 6.02 -17.43 6.93
C ILE A 46 4.93 -18.45 7.30
N ASP A 47 4.33 -19.11 6.30
CA ASP A 47 3.31 -20.14 6.55
C ASP A 47 3.86 -21.31 7.39
N GLU A 48 5.11 -21.73 7.19
CA GLU A 48 5.78 -22.71 8.06
C GLU A 48 5.92 -22.18 9.48
N ALA A 49 6.41 -20.94 9.65
CA ALA A 49 6.63 -20.32 10.95
C ALA A 49 5.33 -20.13 11.74
N LEU A 50 4.23 -19.70 11.09
CA LEU A 50 2.89 -19.56 11.70
C LEU A 50 2.32 -20.87 12.22
N ASN A 51 2.70 -21.98 11.58
CA ASN A 51 2.31 -23.30 12.01
C ASN A 51 3.27 -23.91 13.06
N GLY A 52 4.18 -23.10 13.59
CA GLY A 52 5.09 -23.48 14.67
C GLY A 52 6.38 -24.17 14.22
N TYR A 53 6.69 -24.10 12.92
CA TYR A 53 7.89 -24.73 12.35
C TYR A 53 8.93 -23.67 11.96
N GLY A 54 9.95 -23.53 12.81
CA GLY A 54 10.97 -22.50 12.65
C GLY A 54 10.51 -21.12 13.14
N ASN A 55 11.48 -20.25 13.36
CA ASN A 55 11.24 -18.89 13.82
C ASN A 55 12.18 -17.87 13.18
N LYS A 56 12.83 -18.28 12.08
CA LYS A 56 13.83 -17.42 11.42
C LYS A 56 13.73 -17.56 9.90
N ILE A 57 13.65 -16.41 9.25
CA ILE A 57 13.62 -16.28 7.79
C ILE A 57 14.73 -15.32 7.38
N THR A 58 15.57 -15.74 6.43
CA THR A 58 16.68 -14.92 5.93
C THR A 58 16.49 -14.64 4.43
N ILE A 59 16.46 -13.38 4.06
CA ILE A 59 16.45 -12.92 2.68
C ILE A 59 17.82 -12.37 2.35
N THR A 60 18.48 -12.91 1.35
CA THR A 60 19.81 -12.44 0.90
C THR A 60 19.71 -11.99 -0.55
N LEU A 61 20.01 -10.72 -0.80
CA LEU A 61 20.20 -10.18 -2.13
C LEU A 61 21.67 -10.40 -2.50
N GLU A 62 21.90 -11.43 -3.33
CA GLU A 62 23.25 -11.81 -3.74
C GLU A 62 23.71 -10.98 -4.95
N LYS A 63 25.01 -10.96 -5.22
CA LYS A 63 25.56 -10.29 -6.42
C LYS A 63 24.99 -10.89 -7.70
N GLY A 64 24.79 -10.05 -8.72
CA GLY A 64 24.30 -10.50 -10.04
C GLY A 64 22.78 -10.64 -10.15
N GLY A 65 22.00 -9.97 -9.27
CA GLY A 65 20.54 -9.97 -9.33
C GLY A 65 19.92 -11.30 -8.89
N ILE A 66 20.54 -11.99 -7.95
CA ILE A 66 20.06 -13.25 -7.39
C ILE A 66 19.41 -12.94 -6.03
N CYS A 67 18.25 -13.53 -5.77
CA CYS A 67 17.62 -13.53 -4.46
C CYS A 67 17.66 -14.93 -3.87
N CYS A 68 17.97 -15.00 -2.58
CA CYS A 68 17.97 -16.22 -1.77
C CYS A 68 17.06 -16.02 -0.57
N VAL A 69 16.10 -16.91 -0.37
CA VAL A 69 15.24 -16.97 0.82
C VAL A 69 15.51 -18.31 1.52
N GLU A 70 15.81 -18.26 2.80
CA GLU A 70 16.11 -19.42 3.64
C GLU A 70 15.25 -19.39 4.90
N ASP A 71 14.62 -20.52 5.22
CA ASP A 71 13.82 -20.73 6.44
C ASP A 71 14.37 -21.90 7.28
N GLU A 72 13.92 -21.97 8.53
CA GLU A 72 14.21 -23.05 9.47
C GLU A 72 12.94 -23.94 9.71
N GLY A 73 12.04 -24.01 8.72
CA GLY A 73 10.82 -24.82 8.76
C GLY A 73 11.07 -26.35 8.68
N ARG A 74 10.04 -27.13 8.39
CA ARG A 74 10.16 -28.59 8.24
C ARG A 74 10.99 -29.03 7.03
N GLY A 75 11.14 -28.12 6.07
CA GLY A 75 11.64 -28.43 4.74
C GLY A 75 10.55 -28.99 3.82
N MET A 76 10.62 -28.64 2.55
CA MET A 76 9.68 -29.13 1.53
C MET A 76 9.78 -30.67 1.38
N PRO A 77 8.67 -31.37 1.07
CA PRO A 77 8.71 -32.81 0.86
C PRO A 77 9.54 -33.20 -0.38
N VAL A 78 10.47 -34.12 -0.21
CA VAL A 78 11.45 -34.57 -1.23
C VAL A 78 11.13 -35.94 -1.82
N GLY A 79 10.04 -36.58 -1.39
CA GLY A 79 9.58 -37.88 -1.88
C GLY A 79 8.98 -37.82 -3.27
N LYS A 80 8.51 -38.99 -3.77
CA LYS A 80 7.74 -39.09 -5.00
C LYS A 80 6.27 -38.75 -4.72
N HIS A 81 5.72 -37.88 -5.53
CA HIS A 81 4.29 -37.56 -5.56
C HIS A 81 3.50 -38.74 -6.22
N ALA A 82 2.18 -38.81 -5.98
CA ALA A 82 1.30 -39.83 -6.58
C ALA A 82 1.34 -39.86 -8.12
N SER A 83 1.70 -38.74 -8.76
CA SER A 83 1.94 -38.67 -10.22
C SER A 83 3.22 -39.39 -10.69
N GLY A 84 4.01 -39.95 -9.76
CA GLY A 84 5.29 -40.62 -10.09
C GLY A 84 6.49 -39.65 -10.22
N VAL A 85 6.23 -38.34 -10.20
CA VAL A 85 7.24 -37.26 -10.28
C VAL A 85 7.71 -36.88 -8.88
N ASN A 86 8.91 -36.32 -8.76
CA ASN A 86 9.40 -35.80 -7.47
C ASN A 86 8.52 -34.62 -6.99
N THR A 87 8.20 -34.57 -5.69
CA THR A 87 7.30 -33.54 -5.13
C THR A 87 7.86 -32.12 -5.30
N LEU A 88 9.18 -31.92 -5.19
CA LEU A 88 9.77 -30.60 -5.47
C LEU A 88 9.54 -30.16 -6.92
N GLN A 89 9.66 -31.10 -7.87
CA GLN A 89 9.36 -30.77 -9.26
C GLN A 89 7.87 -30.41 -9.42
N VAL A 90 6.95 -31.10 -8.77
CA VAL A 90 5.52 -30.74 -8.80
C VAL A 90 5.29 -29.34 -8.25
N ILE A 91 5.85 -29.01 -7.07
CA ILE A 91 5.70 -27.69 -6.42
C ILE A 91 6.16 -26.53 -7.33
N PHE A 92 7.27 -26.72 -8.03
CA PHE A 92 7.87 -25.65 -8.83
C PHE A 92 7.49 -25.66 -10.32
N THR A 93 6.80 -26.70 -10.83
CA THR A 93 6.46 -26.77 -12.26
C THR A 93 4.98 -26.93 -12.56
N VAL A 94 4.15 -27.25 -11.57
CA VAL A 94 2.71 -27.45 -11.75
C VAL A 94 1.97 -26.28 -11.08
N LEU A 95 1.10 -25.62 -11.84
CA LEU A 95 0.20 -24.59 -11.30
C LEU A 95 -0.91 -25.29 -10.49
N HIS A 96 -1.36 -24.61 -9.43
CA HIS A 96 -2.38 -25.12 -8.53
C HIS A 96 -1.98 -26.44 -7.84
N ALA A 97 -0.68 -26.57 -7.52
CA ALA A 97 -0.15 -27.67 -6.74
C ALA A 97 0.36 -27.14 -5.40
N GLY A 98 -0.17 -27.64 -4.29
CA GLY A 98 0.24 -27.23 -2.95
C GLY A 98 -0.35 -28.11 -1.87
N GLY A 99 0.34 -28.20 -0.73
CA GLY A 99 -0.09 -28.94 0.46
C GLY A 99 -1.11 -28.19 1.34
N LYS A 100 -1.55 -27.01 0.91
CA LYS A 100 -2.41 -26.11 1.69
C LYS A 100 -3.89 -26.22 1.32
N PHE A 101 -4.25 -26.97 0.27
CA PHE A 101 -5.63 -27.15 -0.20
C PHE A 101 -6.49 -28.08 0.65
N ASN A 102 -5.92 -28.83 1.58
CA ASN A 102 -6.63 -29.74 2.45
C ASN A 102 -6.37 -29.39 3.91
N SER A 103 -7.43 -29.26 4.71
CA SER A 103 -7.35 -29.13 6.16
C SER A 103 -6.56 -30.26 6.85
N GLN A 104 -6.39 -31.41 6.19
CA GLN A 104 -5.54 -32.52 6.62
C GLN A 104 -4.04 -32.29 6.32
N GLY A 105 -3.68 -31.26 5.54
CA GLY A 105 -2.28 -30.95 5.15
C GLY A 105 -1.42 -30.34 6.25
N GLY A 106 -1.96 -30.12 7.46
CA GLY A 106 -1.21 -29.63 8.63
C GLY A 106 -1.02 -28.11 8.68
N TYR A 107 -1.68 -27.35 7.82
CA TYR A 107 -1.72 -25.88 7.90
C TYR A 107 -3.08 -25.45 8.45
N LYS A 108 -3.08 -24.71 9.57
CA LYS A 108 -4.29 -24.13 10.17
C LYS A 108 -4.62 -22.76 9.58
N THR A 109 -3.60 -22.04 9.19
CA THR A 109 -3.68 -20.72 8.56
C THR A 109 -2.59 -20.63 7.51
N ALA A 110 -2.89 -20.08 6.34
CA ALA A 110 -1.92 -19.86 5.28
C ALA A 110 -2.22 -18.57 4.53
N GLY A 111 -1.18 -17.82 4.17
CA GLY A 111 -1.26 -16.69 3.26
C GLY A 111 -1.23 -17.10 1.78
N GLY A 112 -0.60 -18.25 1.48
CA GLY A 112 -0.45 -18.81 0.14
C GLY A 112 -1.61 -19.71 -0.29
N LEU A 113 -2.71 -19.12 -0.79
CA LEU A 113 -3.97 -19.83 -1.08
C LEU A 113 -4.09 -20.46 -2.47
N HIS A 114 -3.36 -19.94 -3.45
CA HIS A 114 -3.60 -20.31 -4.85
C HIS A 114 -2.73 -21.47 -5.35
N GLY A 115 -1.73 -21.89 -4.57
CA GLY A 115 -0.81 -22.97 -4.95
C GLY A 115 -0.01 -22.67 -6.23
N VAL A 116 0.25 -21.39 -6.51
CA VAL A 116 0.94 -20.97 -7.74
C VAL A 116 2.23 -20.20 -7.49
N GLY A 117 2.46 -19.65 -6.30
CA GLY A 117 3.58 -18.76 -6.03
C GLY A 117 4.94 -19.33 -6.42
N ALA A 118 5.30 -20.48 -5.90
CA ALA A 118 6.58 -21.13 -6.19
C ALA A 118 6.77 -21.44 -7.68
N SER A 119 5.73 -21.93 -8.36
CA SER A 119 5.76 -22.24 -9.79
C SER A 119 5.81 -20.97 -10.65
N VAL A 120 5.17 -19.88 -10.22
CA VAL A 120 5.26 -18.56 -10.87
C VAL A 120 6.67 -18.00 -10.77
N VAL A 121 7.30 -18.05 -9.59
CA VAL A 121 8.70 -17.61 -9.43
C VAL A 121 9.63 -18.39 -10.35
N ASN A 122 9.48 -19.71 -10.40
CA ASN A 122 10.26 -20.56 -11.31
C ASN A 122 10.01 -20.20 -12.78
N ALA A 123 8.74 -20.04 -13.19
CA ALA A 123 8.38 -19.69 -14.56
C ALA A 123 9.00 -18.38 -15.03
N LEU A 124 9.13 -17.39 -14.13
CA LEU A 124 9.63 -16.04 -14.43
C LEU A 124 11.13 -15.88 -14.14
N SER A 125 11.83 -16.97 -13.80
CA SER A 125 13.26 -16.98 -13.54
C SER A 125 14.07 -17.54 -14.72
N GLU A 126 15.28 -17.01 -14.91
CA GLU A 126 16.30 -17.60 -15.78
C GLU A 126 16.69 -18.99 -15.24
N TRP A 127 16.89 -19.06 -13.92
CA TRP A 127 17.05 -20.30 -13.19
C TRP A 127 16.54 -20.15 -11.75
N LEU A 128 16.16 -21.28 -11.15
CA LEU A 128 15.78 -21.40 -9.75
C LEU A 128 16.43 -22.67 -9.19
N GLU A 129 16.93 -22.57 -7.96
CA GLU A 129 17.57 -23.67 -7.23
C GLU A 129 16.96 -23.81 -5.86
N VAL A 130 16.64 -25.05 -5.48
CA VAL A 130 16.06 -25.37 -4.18
C VAL A 130 16.98 -26.31 -3.45
N GLU A 131 17.32 -25.95 -2.22
CA GLU A 131 17.96 -26.82 -1.26
C GLU A 131 16.97 -27.12 -0.13
N VAL A 132 16.88 -28.37 0.27
CA VAL A 132 15.99 -28.83 1.35
C VAL A 132 16.77 -29.66 2.34
N SER A 133 16.76 -29.21 3.59
CA SER A 133 17.30 -29.93 4.74
C SER A 133 16.19 -30.69 5.44
N THR A 134 16.15 -31.99 5.33
CA THR A 134 15.15 -32.86 5.97
C THR A 134 15.66 -34.29 6.12
N GLY A 135 15.21 -34.99 7.17
CA GLY A 135 15.59 -36.41 7.40
C GLY A 135 17.10 -36.64 7.52
N GLY A 136 17.85 -35.67 8.05
CA GLY A 136 19.32 -35.76 8.24
C GLY A 136 20.14 -35.55 6.96
N LYS A 137 19.51 -35.18 5.86
CA LYS A 137 20.15 -34.99 4.54
C LYS A 137 19.85 -33.61 3.98
N LEU A 138 20.79 -33.13 3.14
CA LEU A 138 20.63 -31.93 2.33
C LEU A 138 20.40 -32.36 0.88
N TYR A 139 19.24 -32.00 0.36
CA TYR A 139 18.82 -32.26 -1.02
C TYR A 139 18.91 -31.00 -1.86
N GLN A 140 19.15 -31.16 -3.16
CA GLN A 140 19.18 -30.04 -4.12
C GLN A 140 18.50 -30.42 -5.42
N MET A 141 17.75 -29.49 -5.98
CA MET A 141 17.16 -29.54 -7.31
C MET A 141 17.25 -28.18 -7.99
N ARG A 142 17.54 -28.16 -9.29
CA ARG A 142 17.69 -26.95 -10.08
C ARG A 142 16.79 -26.95 -11.30
N PHE A 143 16.22 -25.79 -11.57
CA PHE A 143 15.34 -25.52 -12.70
C PHE A 143 15.96 -24.41 -13.57
N GLU A 144 15.86 -24.56 -14.89
CA GLU A 144 16.41 -23.58 -15.85
C GLU A 144 15.37 -23.26 -16.93
N ASN A 145 15.54 -22.11 -17.59
CA ASN A 145 14.67 -21.63 -18.67
C ASN A 145 13.19 -21.58 -18.27
N GLY A 146 12.86 -21.00 -17.12
CA GLY A 146 11.49 -20.92 -16.63
C GLY A 146 10.89 -22.29 -16.33
N GLY A 147 11.69 -23.20 -15.79
CA GLY A 147 11.25 -24.54 -15.39
C GLY A 147 11.15 -25.57 -16.53
N LYS A 148 11.52 -25.22 -17.76
CA LYS A 148 11.52 -26.17 -18.89
C LYS A 148 12.58 -27.28 -18.74
N LYS A 149 13.69 -26.98 -18.08
CA LYS A 149 14.75 -27.93 -17.80
C LYS A 149 14.86 -28.14 -16.30
N VAL A 150 14.77 -29.41 -15.86
CA VAL A 150 14.76 -29.80 -14.46
C VAL A 150 15.90 -30.77 -14.21
N SER A 151 16.73 -30.51 -13.20
CA SER A 151 17.76 -31.47 -12.78
C SER A 151 17.15 -32.58 -11.96
N PRO A 152 17.77 -33.79 -11.93
CA PRO A 152 17.37 -34.78 -10.94
C PRO A 152 17.60 -34.28 -9.52
N LEU A 153 16.78 -34.75 -8.57
CA LEU A 153 17.01 -34.51 -7.14
C LEU A 153 18.33 -35.20 -6.73
N LYS A 154 19.20 -34.46 -6.06
CA LYS A 154 20.49 -34.97 -5.58
C LYS A 154 20.60 -34.77 -4.06
N VAL A 155 21.20 -35.74 -3.39
CA VAL A 155 21.71 -35.55 -2.02
C VAL A 155 23.09 -34.94 -2.12
N ILE A 156 23.26 -33.72 -1.62
CA ILE A 156 24.53 -32.99 -1.71
C ILE A 156 25.30 -32.96 -0.39
N GLY A 157 24.68 -33.44 0.70
CA GLY A 157 25.32 -33.47 2.01
C GLY A 157 24.44 -34.06 3.11
N LYS A 158 24.98 -34.03 4.34
CA LYS A 158 24.23 -34.27 5.58
C LYS A 158 23.81 -32.93 6.18
N SER A 159 22.67 -32.90 6.85
CA SER A 159 22.20 -31.71 7.58
C SER A 159 21.67 -32.14 8.96
N THR A 160 22.03 -31.37 9.99
CA THR A 160 21.48 -31.49 11.35
C THR A 160 20.28 -30.57 11.56
N LYS A 161 20.02 -29.67 10.60
CA LYS A 161 18.89 -28.71 10.59
C LYS A 161 17.77 -29.20 9.69
N THR A 162 16.62 -28.57 9.83
CA THR A 162 15.51 -28.64 8.87
C THR A 162 15.29 -27.27 8.26
N GLY A 163 14.67 -27.22 7.08
CA GLY A 163 14.32 -25.96 6.42
C GLY A 163 14.45 -26.05 4.90
N SER A 164 14.05 -24.97 4.25
CA SER A 164 14.16 -24.82 2.81
C SER A 164 14.98 -23.58 2.47
N LYS A 165 15.71 -23.66 1.35
CA LYS A 165 16.45 -22.53 0.80
C LYS A 165 16.17 -22.45 -0.69
N VAL A 166 15.61 -21.34 -1.13
CA VAL A 166 15.25 -21.09 -2.52
C VAL A 166 16.08 -19.95 -3.05
N ARG A 167 16.85 -20.20 -4.10
CA ARG A 167 17.64 -19.19 -4.81
C ARG A 167 17.09 -19.03 -6.22
N PHE A 168 16.90 -17.82 -6.68
CA PHE A 168 16.43 -17.58 -8.03
C PHE A 168 17.05 -16.33 -8.64
N LYS A 169 17.11 -16.32 -9.96
CA LYS A 169 17.50 -15.17 -10.76
C LYS A 169 16.39 -14.86 -11.76
N ALA A 170 15.81 -13.68 -11.66
CA ALA A 170 14.73 -13.25 -12.56
C ALA A 170 15.19 -13.21 -14.02
N ASP A 171 14.28 -13.57 -14.94
CA ASP A 171 14.59 -13.60 -16.37
C ASP A 171 14.58 -12.19 -16.97
N PRO A 172 15.75 -11.66 -17.46
CA PRO A 172 15.83 -10.33 -18.02
C PRO A 172 15.05 -10.15 -19.34
N LYS A 173 14.54 -11.25 -19.92
CA LYS A 173 13.65 -11.18 -21.09
C LYS A 173 12.21 -10.84 -20.71
N ILE A 174 11.85 -10.94 -19.43
CA ILE A 174 10.50 -10.69 -18.92
C ILE A 174 10.44 -9.37 -18.15
N PHE A 175 11.43 -9.13 -17.31
CA PHE A 175 11.45 -7.96 -16.44
C PHE A 175 12.22 -6.79 -17.06
N SER A 176 11.71 -5.57 -16.86
CA SER A 176 12.40 -4.34 -17.28
C SER A 176 13.67 -4.07 -16.46
N THR A 177 13.75 -4.62 -15.26
CA THR A 177 14.93 -4.63 -14.38
C THR A 177 15.00 -5.95 -13.62
N THR A 178 16.21 -6.42 -13.33
CA THR A 178 16.45 -7.61 -12.50
C THR A 178 17.24 -7.25 -11.22
N GLU A 179 17.39 -5.96 -10.95
CA GLU A 179 18.04 -5.49 -9.72
C GLU A 179 17.03 -5.31 -8.60
N PHE A 180 17.26 -5.99 -7.48
CA PHE A 180 16.44 -5.85 -6.27
C PHE A 180 16.86 -4.60 -5.48
N ASN A 181 15.87 -3.90 -4.94
CA ASN A 181 16.10 -2.75 -4.08
C ASN A 181 16.11 -3.17 -2.62
N TYR A 182 17.25 -3.04 -1.97
CA TYR A 182 17.45 -3.42 -0.56
C TYR A 182 16.47 -2.70 0.38
N THR A 183 16.29 -1.40 0.21
CA THR A 183 15.40 -0.60 1.07
C THR A 183 13.97 -1.12 1.01
N HIS A 184 13.42 -1.37 -0.18
CA HIS A 184 12.06 -1.92 -0.32
C HIS A 184 11.92 -3.30 0.33
N VAL A 185 12.95 -4.16 0.20
CA VAL A 185 12.92 -5.49 0.80
C VAL A 185 13.01 -5.40 2.31
N SER A 186 13.89 -4.53 2.83
CA SER A 186 14.10 -4.35 4.27
C SER A 186 12.88 -3.73 4.96
N GLU A 187 12.29 -2.68 4.37
CA GLU A 187 11.06 -2.04 4.90
C GLU A 187 9.91 -3.04 5.00
N ARG A 188 9.65 -3.80 3.92
CA ARG A 188 8.58 -4.79 3.96
C ARG A 188 8.87 -5.96 4.91
N ALA A 189 10.11 -6.44 4.98
CA ALA A 189 10.48 -7.47 5.95
C ALA A 189 10.27 -6.99 7.39
N ARG A 190 10.54 -5.70 7.66
CA ARG A 190 10.26 -5.06 8.94
C ARG A 190 8.75 -5.02 9.23
N GLU A 191 7.92 -4.58 8.26
CA GLU A 191 6.47 -4.58 8.39
C GLU A 191 5.93 -5.98 8.73
N GLU A 192 6.41 -7.01 8.04
CA GLU A 192 6.01 -8.39 8.30
C GLU A 192 6.49 -8.90 9.67
N ALA A 193 7.68 -8.50 10.11
CA ALA A 193 8.19 -8.87 11.43
C ALA A 193 7.34 -8.31 12.58
N PHE A 194 6.72 -7.12 12.41
CA PHE A 194 5.77 -6.59 13.39
C PHE A 194 4.48 -7.43 13.49
N LEU A 195 4.08 -8.08 12.39
CA LEU A 195 2.88 -8.93 12.37
C LEU A 195 3.16 -10.35 12.89
N LEU A 196 4.43 -10.76 12.87
CA LEU A 196 4.90 -12.11 13.16
C LEU A 196 5.54 -12.19 14.54
N ASN A 197 4.73 -12.23 15.59
CA ASN A 197 5.23 -12.28 16.96
C ASN A 197 6.22 -13.44 17.16
N GLY A 198 7.42 -13.13 17.63
CA GLY A 198 8.47 -14.10 17.94
C GLY A 198 9.28 -14.62 16.74
N ILE A 199 8.98 -14.19 15.51
CA ILE A 199 9.73 -14.58 14.31
C ILE A 199 10.80 -13.53 14.00
N THR A 200 11.98 -14.02 13.63
CA THR A 200 13.12 -13.18 13.25
C THR A 200 13.22 -13.12 11.73
N MET A 201 13.17 -11.92 11.16
CA MET A 201 13.44 -11.68 9.75
C MET A 201 14.81 -11.02 9.56
N ILE A 202 15.64 -11.58 8.70
CA ILE A 202 16.97 -11.05 8.39
C ILE A 202 17.04 -10.70 6.92
N VAL A 203 17.46 -9.48 6.62
CA VAL A 203 17.71 -9.02 5.25
C VAL A 203 19.19 -8.71 5.09
N LYS A 204 19.81 -9.28 4.06
CA LYS A 204 21.22 -9.09 3.72
C LYS A 204 21.36 -8.63 2.28
N ASP A 205 22.30 -7.72 2.03
CA ASP A 205 22.70 -7.33 0.67
C ASP A 205 24.21 -7.51 0.52
N GLU A 206 24.61 -8.48 -0.29
CA GLU A 206 26.02 -8.77 -0.56
C GLU A 206 26.73 -7.68 -1.37
N LYS A 207 25.96 -6.83 -2.09
CA LYS A 207 26.52 -5.74 -2.91
C LYS A 207 26.97 -4.58 -2.02
N SER A 208 26.14 -4.18 -1.06
CA SER A 208 26.45 -3.08 -0.14
C SER A 208 27.04 -3.52 1.19
N GLY A 209 26.99 -4.82 1.52
CA GLY A 209 27.38 -5.36 2.82
C GLY A 209 26.38 -5.05 3.95
N LYS A 210 25.22 -4.49 3.63
CA LYS A 210 24.17 -4.18 4.61
C LYS A 210 23.54 -5.46 5.14
N LYS A 211 23.23 -5.45 6.44
CA LYS A 211 22.45 -6.48 7.11
C LYS A 211 21.55 -5.81 8.14
N GLU A 212 20.27 -6.15 8.11
CA GLU A 212 19.30 -5.77 9.13
C GLU A 212 18.60 -7.02 9.67
N GLU A 213 18.21 -6.97 10.94
CA GLU A 213 17.53 -8.05 11.64
C GLU A 213 16.35 -7.47 12.40
N PHE A 214 15.17 -8.02 12.18
CA PHE A 214 13.92 -7.55 12.72
C PHE A 214 13.28 -8.65 13.56
N LYS A 215 12.98 -8.33 14.81
CA LYS A 215 12.24 -9.18 15.74
C LYS A 215 11.50 -8.28 16.71
N TYR A 216 10.19 -8.44 16.78
CA TYR A 216 9.32 -7.65 17.64
C TYR A 216 8.43 -8.56 18.45
N ASP A 217 8.43 -8.37 19.76
CA ASP A 217 7.60 -9.17 20.68
C ASP A 217 6.26 -8.47 20.95
N ASP A 218 6.21 -7.12 20.86
CA ASP A 218 5.00 -6.32 21.09
C ASP A 218 4.15 -6.08 19.82
N GLY A 219 4.55 -6.66 18.72
CA GLY A 219 3.76 -6.75 17.49
C GLY A 219 3.27 -5.40 16.96
N LEU A 220 1.94 -5.22 16.90
CA LEU A 220 1.32 -4.03 16.31
C LEU A 220 1.58 -2.75 17.12
N VAL A 221 1.85 -2.83 18.42
CA VAL A 221 2.21 -1.68 19.26
C VAL A 221 3.57 -1.16 18.83
N ALA A 222 4.57 -2.04 18.74
CA ALA A 222 5.90 -1.66 18.26
C ALA A 222 5.87 -1.12 16.81
N PHE A 223 4.91 -1.56 16.01
CA PHE A 223 4.71 -1.00 14.67
C PHE A 223 4.20 0.45 14.71
N LEU A 224 3.27 0.76 15.61
CA LEU A 224 2.82 2.16 15.81
C LEU A 224 3.96 3.04 16.32
N ASP A 225 4.74 2.56 17.29
CA ASP A 225 5.89 3.29 17.83
C ASP A 225 6.90 3.60 16.72
N TYR A 226 7.18 2.64 15.84
CA TYR A 226 8.02 2.85 14.67
C TYR A 226 7.46 3.90 13.68
N LEU A 227 6.14 3.85 13.41
CA LEU A 227 5.49 4.80 12.50
C LEU A 227 5.42 6.23 13.08
N HIS A 228 5.56 6.36 14.40
CA HIS A 228 5.43 7.62 15.11
C HIS A 228 6.73 8.08 15.80
N GLU A 229 7.88 7.47 15.47
CA GLU A 229 9.18 7.80 16.07
C GLU A 229 9.49 9.31 16.04
N ASP A 230 9.08 10.01 14.98
CA ASP A 230 9.30 11.45 14.79
C ASP A 230 8.00 12.28 14.88
N LYS A 231 6.93 11.78 15.55
CA LYS A 231 5.63 12.44 15.60
C LYS A 231 5.19 12.77 17.03
N ASP A 232 4.47 13.86 17.17
CA ASP A 232 3.83 14.22 18.44
C ASP A 232 2.56 13.37 18.63
N VAL A 233 2.63 12.39 19.54
CA VAL A 233 1.53 11.50 19.86
C VAL A 233 0.62 12.10 20.94
N LEU A 234 -0.68 11.89 20.83
CA LEU A 234 -1.67 12.41 21.78
C LEU A 234 -2.06 11.38 22.86
N MET A 235 -1.64 10.13 22.70
CA MET A 235 -2.00 9.02 23.59
C MET A 235 -1.03 7.85 23.40
N GLU A 236 -0.99 6.96 24.38
CA GLU A 236 -0.31 5.67 24.22
C GLU A 236 -1.02 4.78 23.18
N PRO A 237 -0.28 3.88 22.50
CA PRO A 237 -0.89 2.93 21.56
C PRO A 237 -1.94 2.05 22.25
N VAL A 238 -3.07 1.86 21.61
CA VAL A 238 -4.15 0.98 22.11
C VAL A 238 -4.24 -0.26 21.23
N LYS A 239 -4.16 -1.42 21.86
CA LYS A 239 -4.33 -2.72 21.20
C LYS A 239 -5.73 -3.28 21.47
N ILE A 240 -6.39 -3.74 20.42
CA ILE A 240 -7.68 -4.42 20.44
C ILE A 240 -7.52 -5.79 19.83
N THR A 241 -7.92 -6.83 20.56
CA THR A 241 -7.94 -8.20 20.07
C THR A 241 -9.32 -8.81 20.28
N GLY A 242 -9.72 -9.69 19.38
CA GLY A 242 -10.98 -10.42 19.53
C GLY A 242 -11.17 -11.47 18.45
N GLU A 243 -12.21 -12.26 18.61
CA GLU A 243 -12.61 -13.27 17.62
C GLU A 243 -14.13 -13.25 17.47
N HIS A 244 -14.61 -13.32 16.24
CA HIS A 244 -16.02 -13.40 15.93
C HIS A 244 -16.24 -14.31 14.73
N ASN A 245 -17.05 -15.36 14.90
CA ASN A 245 -17.35 -16.36 13.86
C ASN A 245 -16.09 -16.96 13.20
N GLY A 246 -15.07 -17.28 14.00
CA GLY A 246 -13.81 -17.85 13.50
C GLY A 246 -12.84 -16.85 12.88
N ILE A 247 -13.24 -15.58 12.72
CA ILE A 247 -12.36 -14.51 12.25
C ILE A 247 -11.70 -13.86 13.45
N LYS A 248 -10.36 -13.94 13.51
CA LYS A 248 -9.57 -13.27 14.55
C LYS A 248 -9.17 -11.89 14.07
N ILE A 249 -9.24 -10.93 15.00
CA ILE A 249 -8.94 -9.53 14.77
C ILE A 249 -7.86 -9.11 15.76
N ASP A 250 -6.78 -8.59 15.26
CA ASP A 250 -5.71 -7.92 16.00
C ASP A 250 -5.55 -6.52 15.40
N CYS A 251 -5.80 -5.51 16.21
CA CYS A 251 -5.79 -4.12 15.77
C CYS A 251 -5.04 -3.27 16.79
N ALA A 252 -4.29 -2.29 16.31
CA ALA A 252 -3.71 -1.26 17.16
C ALA A 252 -3.96 0.11 16.53
N PHE A 253 -4.17 1.12 17.38
CA PHE A 253 -4.37 2.49 16.93
C PHE A 253 -3.77 3.50 17.88
N GLN A 254 -3.43 4.67 17.34
CA GLN A 254 -2.89 5.80 18.08
C GLN A 254 -3.25 7.10 17.36
N TYR A 255 -3.54 8.15 18.12
CA TYR A 255 -3.73 9.50 17.59
C TYR A 255 -2.45 10.33 17.72
N THR A 256 -2.17 11.08 16.68
CA THR A 256 -1.12 12.11 16.64
C THR A 256 -1.75 13.49 16.52
N ASP A 257 -0.96 14.56 16.67
CA ASP A 257 -1.41 15.93 16.40
C ASP A 257 -1.44 16.27 14.90
N ASP A 258 -1.19 15.30 14.03
CA ASP A 258 -1.27 15.41 12.57
C ASP A 258 -2.73 15.46 12.09
N TYR A 259 -2.92 15.77 10.80
CA TYR A 259 -4.23 15.84 10.13
C TYR A 259 -4.52 14.61 9.28
N GLN A 260 -3.52 13.76 9.00
CA GLN A 260 -3.66 12.62 8.11
C GLN A 260 -4.22 11.39 8.82
N GLU A 261 -5.13 10.69 8.12
CA GLU A 261 -5.53 9.32 8.46
C GLU A 261 -4.56 8.34 7.78
N ASN A 262 -3.93 7.46 8.56
CA ASN A 262 -3.10 6.38 8.05
C ASN A 262 -3.70 5.04 8.46
N THR A 263 -3.99 4.18 7.50
CA THR A 263 -4.52 2.84 7.76
C THR A 263 -3.63 1.80 7.08
N TYR A 264 -3.12 0.89 7.88
CA TYR A 264 -2.34 -0.28 7.44
C TYR A 264 -3.20 -1.52 7.69
N SER A 265 -3.65 -2.19 6.64
CA SER A 265 -4.51 -3.35 6.80
C SER A 265 -3.90 -4.61 6.20
N PHE A 266 -4.09 -5.72 6.91
CA PHE A 266 -3.52 -7.03 6.61
C PHE A 266 -4.56 -8.12 6.80
N VAL A 267 -4.54 -9.12 5.95
CA VAL A 267 -5.38 -10.31 6.07
C VAL A 267 -4.52 -11.54 5.81
N ASN A 268 -4.46 -12.44 6.79
CA ASN A 268 -3.54 -13.57 6.79
C ASN A 268 -2.12 -13.14 6.43
N LEU A 269 -1.66 -12.02 7.02
CA LEU A 269 -0.37 -11.34 6.84
C LEU A 269 -0.17 -10.68 5.46
N VAL A 270 -1.09 -10.84 4.53
CA VAL A 270 -1.02 -10.17 3.23
C VAL A 270 -1.53 -8.74 3.38
N ARG A 271 -0.73 -7.78 2.96
CA ARG A 271 -1.11 -6.36 2.99
C ARG A 271 -2.19 -6.06 1.96
N THR A 272 -3.30 -5.49 2.42
CA THR A 272 -4.44 -5.09 1.58
C THR A 272 -4.38 -3.60 1.27
N ASN A 273 -3.53 -3.20 0.31
CA ASN A 273 -3.31 -1.80 -0.03
C ASN A 273 -4.56 -1.06 -0.52
N ASP A 274 -5.51 -1.79 -1.12
CA ASP A 274 -6.78 -1.26 -1.61
C ASP A 274 -7.93 -1.47 -0.58
N GLY A 275 -7.58 -1.83 0.66
CA GLY A 275 -8.51 -2.04 1.77
C GLY A 275 -9.41 -3.26 1.58
N GLY A 276 -10.70 -3.08 1.85
CA GLY A 276 -11.72 -4.13 1.72
C GLY A 276 -12.81 -4.06 2.78
N THR A 277 -13.57 -5.15 2.89
CA THR A 277 -14.73 -5.25 3.80
C THR A 277 -14.36 -5.04 5.26
N HIS A 278 -13.20 -5.52 5.69
CA HIS A 278 -12.68 -5.36 7.06
C HIS A 278 -12.39 -3.89 7.41
N GLU A 279 -11.78 -3.15 6.50
CA GLU A 279 -11.47 -1.74 6.70
C GLU A 279 -12.74 -0.88 6.74
N ILE A 280 -13.73 -1.21 5.90
CA ILE A 280 -15.05 -0.59 5.93
C ILE A 280 -15.70 -0.83 7.31
N GLY A 281 -15.66 -2.07 7.81
CA GLY A 281 -16.17 -2.43 9.14
C GLY A 281 -15.48 -1.64 10.25
N TYR A 282 -14.16 -1.56 10.21
CA TYR A 282 -13.37 -0.81 11.18
C TYR A 282 -13.75 0.68 11.19
N LYS A 283 -13.71 1.34 10.04
CA LYS A 283 -14.02 2.77 9.92
C LYS A 283 -15.45 3.11 10.35
N SER A 284 -16.40 2.22 10.04
CA SER A 284 -17.80 2.35 10.45
C SER A 284 -17.97 2.25 11.98
N ALA A 285 -17.44 1.18 12.56
CA ALA A 285 -17.53 0.91 13.99
C ALA A 285 -16.82 1.98 14.82
N PHE A 286 -15.61 2.37 14.41
CA PHE A 286 -14.80 3.39 15.07
C PHE A 286 -15.53 4.74 15.09
N THR A 287 -16.05 5.17 13.95
CA THR A 287 -16.83 6.41 13.82
C THR A 287 -18.09 6.37 14.68
N LYS A 288 -18.80 5.23 14.68
CA LYS A 288 -20.01 5.06 15.47
C LYS A 288 -19.72 5.13 16.98
N ALA A 289 -18.66 4.45 17.46
CA ALA A 289 -18.32 4.43 18.88
C ALA A 289 -18.07 5.84 19.45
N PHE A 290 -17.31 6.68 18.72
CA PHE A 290 -17.09 8.08 19.15
C PHE A 290 -18.35 8.93 19.10
N ASN A 291 -19.20 8.77 18.10
CA ASN A 291 -20.47 9.50 18.03
C ASN A 291 -21.44 9.10 19.16
N ASP A 292 -21.56 7.80 19.44
CA ASP A 292 -22.41 7.29 20.53
C ASP A 292 -21.89 7.78 21.89
N TYR A 293 -20.57 7.77 22.09
CA TYR A 293 -19.95 8.28 23.32
C TYR A 293 -20.14 9.80 23.46
N ALA A 294 -19.96 10.57 22.39
CA ALA A 294 -20.16 12.01 22.39
C ALA A 294 -21.60 12.40 22.76
N ARG A 295 -22.59 11.65 22.28
CA ARG A 295 -24.01 11.87 22.64
C ARG A 295 -24.30 11.51 24.08
N ARG A 296 -23.84 10.35 24.55
CA ARG A 296 -24.03 9.92 25.94
C ARG A 296 -23.45 10.89 26.96
N ASN A 297 -22.32 11.53 26.62
CA ASN A 297 -21.63 12.50 27.48
C ASN A 297 -22.01 13.96 27.22
N GLY A 298 -23.04 14.23 26.39
CA GLY A 298 -23.56 15.58 26.15
C GLY A 298 -22.65 16.50 25.33
N VAL A 299 -21.60 15.96 24.73
CA VAL A 299 -20.70 16.70 23.81
C VAL A 299 -21.42 17.03 22.49
N LEU A 300 -22.23 16.09 22.01
CA LEU A 300 -23.21 16.29 20.93
C LEU A 300 -24.61 16.30 21.52
N LYS A 301 -25.37 17.37 21.27
CA LYS A 301 -26.80 17.48 21.65
C LYS A 301 -27.67 16.79 20.60
N ASP A 302 -28.94 16.51 20.92
CA ASP A 302 -29.89 15.83 20.03
C ASP A 302 -30.04 16.48 18.66
N LYS A 303 -29.89 17.82 18.60
CA LYS A 303 -29.98 18.61 17.35
C LYS A 303 -28.68 18.68 16.55
N ASP A 304 -27.56 18.29 17.16
CA ASP A 304 -26.25 18.37 16.50
C ASP A 304 -26.10 17.22 15.52
N LYS A 305 -25.40 17.46 14.41
CA LYS A 305 -24.99 16.41 13.49
C LYS A 305 -23.91 15.55 14.12
N ASN A 306 -23.87 14.29 13.74
CA ASN A 306 -22.75 13.42 14.07
C ASN A 306 -21.47 13.94 13.44
N PHE A 307 -20.34 13.64 14.08
CA PHE A 307 -19.03 13.78 13.46
C PHE A 307 -18.96 12.92 12.19
N ASP A 308 -18.39 13.47 11.13
CA ASP A 308 -18.08 12.70 9.93
C ASP A 308 -16.96 11.70 10.22
N GLY A 309 -16.91 10.60 9.46
CA GLY A 309 -15.83 9.64 9.62
C GLY A 309 -14.43 10.24 9.42
N SER A 310 -14.29 11.20 8.51
CA SER A 310 -13.03 11.93 8.31
C SER A 310 -12.63 12.76 9.52
N ASP A 311 -13.60 13.38 10.22
CA ASP A 311 -13.32 14.19 11.41
C ASP A 311 -12.89 13.30 12.59
N VAL A 312 -13.50 12.11 12.71
CA VAL A 312 -13.16 11.13 13.76
C VAL A 312 -11.75 10.55 13.53
N ARG A 313 -11.35 10.36 12.29
CA ARG A 313 -10.08 9.71 11.94
C ARG A 313 -8.96 10.68 11.58
N GLU A 314 -9.16 11.98 11.78
CA GLU A 314 -8.11 12.99 11.61
C GLU A 314 -6.97 12.78 12.60
N GLY A 315 -5.75 12.56 12.11
CA GLY A 315 -4.56 12.25 12.90
C GLY A 315 -4.53 10.81 13.47
N LEU A 316 -5.42 9.94 13.02
CA LEU A 316 -5.47 8.55 13.44
C LEU A 316 -4.55 7.69 12.58
N THR A 317 -3.65 6.95 13.21
CA THR A 317 -2.95 5.81 12.58
C THR A 317 -3.53 4.52 13.14
N SER A 318 -3.93 3.62 12.24
CA SER A 318 -4.52 2.32 12.58
C SER A 318 -3.81 1.20 11.85
N ILE A 319 -3.54 0.12 12.54
CA ILE A 319 -3.04 -1.14 11.98
C ILE A 319 -4.09 -2.20 12.25
N ILE A 320 -4.57 -2.88 11.22
CA ILE A 320 -5.66 -3.85 11.29
C ILE A 320 -5.15 -5.16 10.69
N SER A 321 -5.07 -6.20 11.48
CA SER A 321 -4.65 -7.54 11.06
C SER A 321 -5.76 -8.55 11.32
N LEU A 322 -6.21 -9.23 10.28
CA LEU A 322 -7.19 -10.29 10.38
C LEU A 322 -6.58 -11.66 10.08
N THR A 323 -7.01 -12.66 10.83
CA THR A 323 -6.82 -14.06 10.46
C THR A 323 -8.19 -14.65 10.13
N ILE A 324 -8.37 -15.02 8.86
CA ILE A 324 -9.62 -15.55 8.31
C ILE A 324 -9.40 -17.01 7.90
N PRO A 325 -10.31 -17.94 8.27
CA PRO A 325 -10.28 -19.30 7.77
C PRO A 325 -10.30 -19.35 6.24
N GLU A 326 -9.60 -20.32 5.65
CA GLU A 326 -9.42 -20.44 4.20
C GLU A 326 -10.76 -20.54 3.44
N GLU A 327 -11.71 -21.23 4.02
CA GLU A 327 -13.06 -21.42 3.44
C GLU A 327 -13.87 -20.12 3.29
N LEU A 328 -13.55 -19.10 4.08
CA LEU A 328 -14.21 -17.79 4.04
C LEU A 328 -13.41 -16.74 3.27
N LEU A 329 -12.13 -17.04 2.99
CA LEU A 329 -11.19 -16.04 2.50
C LEU A 329 -11.36 -15.77 1.00
N GLN A 330 -11.71 -14.52 0.67
CA GLN A 330 -11.91 -14.08 -0.72
C GLN A 330 -11.18 -12.75 -0.93
N PHE A 331 -10.24 -12.73 -1.87
CA PHE A 331 -9.59 -11.51 -2.32
C PHE A 331 -10.11 -11.08 -3.70
N GLU A 332 -10.16 -9.78 -3.94
CA GLU A 332 -10.38 -9.25 -5.28
C GLU A 332 -9.05 -9.27 -6.05
N GLY A 333 -8.90 -10.19 -7.01
CA GLY A 333 -7.72 -10.33 -7.86
C GLY A 333 -6.55 -11.12 -7.25
N GLN A 334 -5.61 -11.48 -8.11
CA GLN A 334 -4.45 -12.32 -7.78
C GLN A 334 -3.43 -11.62 -6.86
N THR A 335 -3.32 -10.31 -6.94
CA THR A 335 -2.39 -9.51 -6.10
C THR A 335 -2.84 -9.39 -4.65
N LYS A 336 -4.05 -9.89 -4.31
CA LYS A 336 -4.62 -9.88 -2.95
C LYS A 336 -4.71 -8.49 -2.31
N ALA A 337 -4.71 -7.44 -3.12
CA ALA A 337 -4.66 -6.05 -2.64
C ALA A 337 -5.94 -5.61 -1.92
N LYS A 338 -7.07 -6.30 -2.14
CA LYS A 338 -8.36 -5.95 -1.56
C LYS A 338 -9.10 -7.19 -1.04
N LEU A 339 -9.61 -7.11 0.18
CA LEU A 339 -10.43 -8.17 0.77
C LEU A 339 -11.89 -8.05 0.31
N GLY A 340 -12.43 -9.14 -0.24
CA GLY A 340 -13.83 -9.26 -0.65
C GLY A 340 -14.73 -10.01 0.33
N THR A 341 -14.18 -10.76 1.30
CA THR A 341 -14.94 -11.59 2.28
C THR A 341 -16.06 -10.79 2.96
N PRO A 342 -17.35 -11.10 2.74
CA PRO A 342 -18.45 -10.32 3.31
C PRO A 342 -18.51 -10.41 4.84
N GLU A 343 -18.18 -11.57 5.42
CA GLU A 343 -18.22 -11.89 6.85
C GLU A 343 -17.23 -11.06 7.67
N ALA A 344 -16.16 -10.58 7.04
CA ALA A 344 -15.13 -9.78 7.70
C ALA A 344 -15.67 -8.44 8.21
N ARG A 345 -16.59 -7.82 7.48
CA ARG A 345 -17.19 -6.54 7.89
C ARG A 345 -17.92 -6.64 9.22
N PRO A 346 -18.96 -7.48 9.38
CA PRO A 346 -19.68 -7.59 10.66
C PRO A 346 -18.79 -8.11 11.79
N ALA A 347 -17.81 -8.97 11.51
CA ALA A 347 -16.89 -9.46 12.54
C ALA A 347 -16.08 -8.30 13.13
N VAL A 348 -15.50 -7.45 12.28
CA VAL A 348 -14.75 -6.26 12.71
C VAL A 348 -15.67 -5.24 13.38
N GLU A 349 -16.86 -4.96 12.82
CA GLU A 349 -17.82 -4.03 13.40
C GLU A 349 -18.19 -4.42 14.83
N ASN A 350 -18.44 -5.70 15.12
CA ASN A 350 -18.81 -6.19 16.45
C ASN A 350 -17.66 -6.00 17.45
N ILE A 351 -16.48 -6.50 17.13
CA ILE A 351 -15.34 -6.45 18.06
C ILE A 351 -14.91 -5.00 18.31
N ILE A 352 -14.77 -4.19 17.26
CA ILE A 352 -14.32 -2.81 17.42
C ILE A 352 -15.36 -1.98 18.16
N SER A 353 -16.67 -2.14 17.89
CA SER A 353 -17.73 -1.42 18.62
C SER A 353 -17.72 -1.74 20.09
N GLU A 354 -17.60 -3.03 20.45
CA GLU A 354 -17.55 -3.47 21.84
C GLU A 354 -16.33 -2.90 22.57
N LYS A 355 -15.15 -3.15 22.03
CA LYS A 355 -13.87 -2.78 22.68
C LYS A 355 -13.67 -1.27 22.76
N MET A 356 -14.07 -0.53 21.72
CA MET A 356 -14.02 0.93 21.73
C MET A 356 -14.99 1.51 22.77
N THR A 357 -16.15 0.89 22.99
CA THR A 357 -17.07 1.33 24.04
C THR A 357 -16.42 1.24 25.43
N TYR A 358 -15.77 0.12 25.73
CA TYR A 358 -15.04 -0.04 27.00
C TYR A 358 -13.88 0.95 27.11
N PHE A 359 -13.05 1.04 26.07
CA PHE A 359 -11.91 1.95 26.05
C PHE A 359 -12.31 3.41 26.34
N LEU A 360 -13.35 3.92 25.69
CA LEU A 360 -13.81 5.29 25.88
C LEU A 360 -14.38 5.54 27.29
N GLU A 361 -15.06 4.55 27.89
CA GLU A 361 -15.58 4.67 29.26
C GLU A 361 -14.46 4.60 30.31
N GLU A 362 -13.45 3.78 30.10
CA GLU A 362 -12.30 3.65 31.00
C GLU A 362 -11.37 4.86 30.94
N ASN A 363 -11.27 5.54 29.78
CA ASN A 363 -10.33 6.64 29.54
C ASN A 363 -11.05 7.98 29.30
N LYS A 364 -11.92 8.40 30.21
CA LYS A 364 -12.82 9.56 30.03
C LYS A 364 -12.11 10.86 29.69
N GLU A 365 -11.00 11.18 30.36
CA GLU A 365 -10.26 12.42 30.10
C GLU A 365 -9.66 12.44 28.68
N LEU A 366 -9.06 11.32 28.28
CA LEU A 366 -8.53 11.14 26.94
C LEU A 366 -9.64 11.20 25.89
N ALA A 367 -10.75 10.47 26.12
CA ALA A 367 -11.90 10.47 25.21
C ALA A 367 -12.45 11.89 25.00
N LEU A 368 -12.57 12.70 26.05
CA LEU A 368 -13.01 14.09 25.94
C LEU A 368 -12.00 14.97 25.20
N SER A 369 -10.69 14.72 25.36
CA SER A 369 -9.65 15.45 24.62
C SER A 369 -9.70 15.14 23.13
N LEU A 370 -9.88 13.85 22.76
CA LEU A 370 -10.05 13.42 21.38
C LEU A 370 -11.34 13.98 20.75
N LEU A 371 -12.45 14.00 21.50
CA LEU A 371 -13.68 14.64 21.03
C LEU A 371 -13.51 16.13 20.75
N LYS A 372 -12.70 16.84 21.55
CA LYS A 372 -12.36 18.26 21.26
C LYS A 372 -11.57 18.40 19.96
N LYS A 373 -10.63 17.48 19.66
CA LYS A 373 -9.93 17.45 18.37
C LYS A 373 -10.93 17.23 17.22
N MET A 374 -11.83 16.27 17.35
CA MET A 374 -12.88 15.99 16.36
C MET A 374 -13.82 17.18 16.13
N GLN A 375 -14.20 17.90 17.19
CA GLN A 375 -14.99 19.14 17.07
C GLN A 375 -14.23 20.20 16.26
N LYS A 376 -12.93 20.37 16.52
CA LYS A 376 -12.09 21.29 15.73
C LYS A 376 -12.02 20.89 14.26
N ALA A 377 -11.82 19.59 13.97
CA ALA A 377 -11.81 19.05 12.61
C ALA A 377 -13.15 19.30 11.90
N THR A 378 -14.28 19.03 12.57
CA THR A 378 -15.63 19.31 12.04
C THR A 378 -15.81 20.78 11.70
N LEU A 379 -15.44 21.68 12.62
CA LEU A 379 -15.55 23.14 12.40
C LEU A 379 -14.67 23.59 11.23
N ALA A 380 -13.44 23.10 11.13
CA ALA A 380 -12.55 23.40 10.01
C ALA A 380 -13.11 22.91 8.68
N ARG A 381 -13.60 21.66 8.61
CA ARG A 381 -14.23 21.08 7.43
C ARG A 381 -15.49 21.84 7.00
N GLU A 382 -16.37 22.21 7.97
CA GLU A 382 -17.58 22.98 7.66
C GLU A 382 -17.25 24.40 7.18
N ALA A 383 -16.27 25.06 7.79
CA ALA A 383 -15.79 26.38 7.35
C ALA A 383 -15.23 26.30 5.92
N ALA A 384 -14.41 25.29 5.63
CA ALA A 384 -13.88 25.05 4.30
C ALA A 384 -14.98 24.78 3.26
N ARG A 385 -15.97 23.95 3.60
CA ARG A 385 -17.13 23.69 2.73
C ARG A 385 -17.92 24.98 2.46
N LYS A 386 -18.20 25.76 3.50
CA LYS A 386 -18.93 27.03 3.38
C LYS A 386 -18.17 28.02 2.49
N ALA A 387 -16.86 28.16 2.68
CA ALA A 387 -16.02 29.01 1.83
C ALA A 387 -16.05 28.57 0.36
N ARG A 388 -16.02 27.24 0.09
CA ARG A 388 -16.15 26.69 -1.26
C ARG A 388 -17.53 26.97 -1.88
N GLU A 389 -18.62 26.78 -1.12
CA GLU A 389 -19.98 27.08 -1.56
C GLU A 389 -20.13 28.58 -1.87
N GLU A 390 -19.55 29.46 -1.04
CA GLU A 390 -19.54 30.91 -1.28
C GLU A 390 -18.74 31.27 -2.53
N ALA A 391 -17.56 30.65 -2.71
CA ALA A 391 -16.75 30.82 -3.91
C ALA A 391 -17.48 30.32 -5.18
N ARG A 392 -18.21 29.21 -5.09
CA ARG A 392 -19.06 28.68 -6.19
C ARG A 392 -20.27 29.59 -6.48
N LYS A 393 -20.93 30.12 -5.45
CA LYS A 393 -22.00 31.13 -5.60
C LYS A 393 -21.48 32.45 -6.14
N GLY A 394 -20.26 32.83 -5.79
CA GLY A 394 -19.58 33.99 -6.32
C GLY A 394 -19.17 33.89 -7.79
N LYS A 395 -19.13 32.67 -8.36
CA LYS A 395 -18.97 32.49 -9.83
C LYS A 395 -20.14 33.07 -10.65
N THR A 396 -21.30 33.32 -10.00
CA THR A 396 -22.42 34.02 -10.61
C THR A 396 -22.41 35.54 -10.35
N SER A 397 -21.47 36.09 -9.57
CA SER A 397 -21.37 37.52 -9.31
C SER A 397 -19.91 37.95 -9.20
N GLY A 398 -19.35 38.59 -10.24
CA GLY A 398 -18.23 39.55 -10.32
C GLY A 398 -17.07 39.59 -9.31
N ARG A 399 -17.03 38.71 -8.31
CA ARG A 399 -15.99 38.66 -7.27
C ARG A 399 -14.79 37.77 -7.67
N SER A 400 -15.04 36.72 -8.49
CA SER A 400 -13.95 35.89 -9.06
C SER A 400 -13.09 36.67 -10.05
N GLU A 401 -13.68 37.61 -10.80
CA GLU A 401 -12.93 38.47 -11.72
C GLU A 401 -11.95 39.39 -10.97
N LYS A 402 -12.26 39.78 -9.71
CA LYS A 402 -11.38 40.68 -8.92
C LYS A 402 -10.14 39.96 -8.35
N ILE A 403 -10.22 38.67 -8.03
CA ILE A 403 -9.06 37.91 -7.49
C ILE A 403 -8.06 37.60 -8.61
N LEU A 404 -8.55 37.33 -9.81
CA LEU A 404 -7.74 37.03 -10.99
C LEU A 404 -7.35 38.29 -11.78
N SER A 405 -8.05 39.41 -11.58
CA SER A 405 -7.79 40.67 -12.31
C SER A 405 -6.46 41.30 -11.84
N GLY A 406 -5.41 41.10 -12.60
CA GLY A 406 -4.09 41.70 -12.41
C GLY A 406 -2.94 40.68 -12.35
N LYS A 407 -3.13 39.49 -11.81
CA LYS A 407 -2.08 38.46 -11.75
C LYS A 407 -2.08 37.54 -12.99
N LEU A 408 -3.23 36.99 -13.35
CA LEU A 408 -3.37 36.07 -14.48
C LEU A 408 -3.41 36.83 -15.81
N ALA A 409 -2.52 36.46 -16.75
CA ALA A 409 -2.65 36.81 -18.15
C ALA A 409 -3.37 35.67 -18.92
N PRO A 410 -4.69 35.77 -19.17
CA PRO A 410 -5.48 34.64 -19.66
C PRO A 410 -5.17 34.28 -21.12
N ALA A 411 -5.42 33.04 -21.50
CA ALA A 411 -5.42 32.62 -22.90
C ALA A 411 -6.74 33.02 -23.57
N GLN A 412 -6.69 33.34 -24.87
CA GLN A 412 -7.86 33.81 -25.65
C GLN A 412 -8.77 32.66 -26.09
N SER A 413 -8.24 31.44 -26.25
CA SER A 413 -9.00 30.27 -26.69
C SER A 413 -10.11 29.92 -25.69
N ARG A 414 -11.27 29.48 -26.19
CA ARG A 414 -12.35 28.89 -25.39
C ARG A 414 -12.21 27.38 -25.22
N ASP A 415 -11.34 26.74 -26.01
CA ASP A 415 -11.07 25.31 -25.93
C ASP A 415 -10.07 25.02 -24.80
N SER A 416 -10.60 24.52 -23.66
CA SER A 416 -9.79 24.22 -22.47
C SER A 416 -8.75 23.13 -22.73
N ALA A 417 -9.03 22.15 -23.58
CA ALA A 417 -8.11 21.06 -23.85
C ALA A 417 -6.81 21.53 -24.54
N ARG A 418 -6.85 22.66 -25.26
CA ARG A 418 -5.72 23.27 -25.95
C ARG A 418 -5.02 24.37 -25.15
N LYS A 419 -5.62 24.81 -24.04
CA LYS A 419 -5.04 25.87 -23.21
C LYS A 419 -3.96 25.31 -22.27
N GLU A 420 -2.92 26.07 -22.08
CA GLU A 420 -1.78 25.78 -21.20
C GLU A 420 -1.67 26.88 -20.14
N LEU A 421 -1.54 26.51 -18.87
CA LEU A 421 -1.27 27.44 -17.77
C LEU A 421 0.19 27.34 -17.36
N PHE A 422 0.92 28.42 -17.49
CA PHE A 422 2.30 28.54 -17.02
C PHE A 422 2.32 29.19 -15.64
N LEU A 423 2.81 28.45 -14.64
CA LEU A 423 3.10 28.95 -13.30
C LEU A 423 4.56 29.43 -13.29
N VAL A 424 4.77 30.73 -13.19
CA VAL A 424 6.09 31.35 -13.41
C VAL A 424 6.58 31.97 -12.11
N GLU A 425 7.85 31.75 -11.76
CA GLU A 425 8.45 32.32 -10.56
C GLU A 425 8.71 33.82 -10.71
N GLY A 426 8.01 34.60 -9.88
CA GLY A 426 8.17 36.04 -9.78
C GLY A 426 7.52 36.89 -10.89
N ASP A 427 7.27 38.16 -10.57
CA ASP A 427 6.63 39.10 -11.48
C ASP A 427 7.53 39.46 -12.68
N SER A 428 8.85 39.44 -12.51
CA SER A 428 9.83 39.80 -13.56
C SER A 428 9.82 38.76 -14.68
N ALA A 429 9.98 37.47 -14.33
CA ALA A 429 9.90 36.37 -15.29
C ALA A 429 8.50 36.26 -15.89
N GLY A 430 7.44 36.51 -15.07
CA GLY A 430 6.06 36.63 -15.53
C GLY A 430 5.86 37.71 -16.59
N GLY A 431 6.54 38.85 -16.48
CA GLY A 431 6.53 39.90 -17.48
C GLY A 431 7.11 39.47 -18.82
N SER A 432 8.30 38.84 -18.80
CA SER A 432 8.96 38.30 -20.00
C SER A 432 8.13 37.17 -20.64
N ALA A 433 7.60 36.26 -19.83
CA ALA A 433 6.73 35.18 -20.29
C ALA A 433 5.43 35.70 -20.95
N LYS A 434 4.82 36.77 -20.40
CA LYS A 434 3.67 37.43 -21.01
C LYS A 434 3.96 38.00 -22.39
N GLN A 435 5.15 38.51 -22.62
CA GLN A 435 5.55 39.07 -23.92
C GLN A 435 5.88 37.96 -24.95
N GLY A 436 6.53 36.87 -24.52
CA GLY A 436 6.97 35.79 -25.40
C GLY A 436 5.92 34.70 -25.69
N ARG A 437 4.78 34.67 -24.96
CA ARG A 437 3.78 33.60 -25.07
C ARG A 437 2.97 33.64 -26.35
N ASN A 438 2.43 32.49 -26.73
CA ASN A 438 1.30 32.44 -27.66
C ASN A 438 0.01 32.78 -26.90
N SER A 439 -0.46 34.04 -26.99
CA SER A 439 -1.65 34.53 -26.27
C SER A 439 -2.93 33.77 -26.60
N LYS A 440 -2.99 33.06 -27.72
CA LYS A 440 -4.16 32.27 -28.11
C LYS A 440 -4.38 31.07 -27.20
N TYR A 441 -3.29 30.39 -26.78
CA TYR A 441 -3.40 29.13 -26.03
C TYR A 441 -2.70 29.18 -24.66
N GLN A 442 -1.77 30.09 -24.42
CA GLN A 442 -0.93 30.13 -23.25
C GLN A 442 -1.38 31.22 -22.28
N ALA A 443 -1.68 30.83 -21.06
CA ALA A 443 -1.93 31.72 -19.94
C ALA A 443 -0.69 31.77 -19.03
N ILE A 444 -0.42 32.92 -18.44
CA ILE A 444 0.73 33.12 -17.51
C ILE A 444 0.19 33.56 -16.16
N LEU A 445 0.60 32.83 -15.11
CA LEU A 445 0.33 33.16 -13.72
C LEU A 445 1.66 33.28 -12.97
N PRO A 446 2.14 34.49 -12.68
CA PRO A 446 3.31 34.69 -11.83
C PRO A 446 2.97 34.37 -10.37
N LEU A 447 3.89 33.67 -9.69
CA LEU A 447 3.81 33.32 -8.27
C LEU A 447 4.78 34.21 -7.48
N ARG A 448 4.34 34.75 -6.34
CA ARG A 448 5.17 35.58 -5.48
C ARG A 448 5.77 34.78 -4.33
N GLY A 449 7.02 34.36 -4.51
CA GLY A 449 7.79 33.63 -3.49
C GLY A 449 7.37 32.16 -3.34
N LYS A 450 7.79 31.54 -2.22
CA LYS A 450 7.54 30.12 -1.93
C LYS A 450 6.08 29.90 -1.54
N VAL A 451 5.42 28.98 -2.23
CA VAL A 451 4.07 28.55 -1.87
C VAL A 451 4.06 27.73 -0.58
N LEU A 452 2.93 27.67 0.09
CA LEU A 452 2.73 26.90 1.32
C LEU A 452 3.01 25.41 1.09
N ASN A 453 3.70 24.79 2.06
CA ASN A 453 3.88 23.33 2.04
C ASN A 453 2.56 22.64 2.43
N THR A 454 1.87 22.09 1.43
CA THR A 454 0.56 21.45 1.61
C THR A 454 0.63 20.10 2.32
N GLU A 455 1.80 19.51 2.43
CA GLU A 455 2.01 18.26 3.21
C GLU A 455 1.84 18.49 4.71
N LYS A 456 2.25 19.66 5.19
CA LYS A 456 2.22 20.03 6.62
C LYS A 456 1.09 21.00 6.99
N SER A 457 0.16 21.27 6.07
CA SER A 457 -0.85 22.32 6.25
C SER A 457 -2.26 21.77 6.17
N SER A 458 -3.16 22.33 6.99
CA SER A 458 -4.58 22.01 6.90
C SER A 458 -5.21 22.56 5.61
N ILE A 459 -6.34 21.98 5.17
CA ILE A 459 -7.11 22.49 4.02
C ILE A 459 -7.51 23.96 4.24
N ALA A 460 -7.87 24.32 5.46
CA ALA A 460 -8.21 25.70 5.80
C ALA A 460 -7.04 26.68 5.64
N ASP A 461 -5.80 26.24 5.86
CA ASP A 461 -4.61 27.06 5.64
C ASP A 461 -4.27 27.17 4.15
N ILE A 462 -4.48 26.10 3.38
CA ILE A 462 -4.36 26.11 1.93
C ILE A 462 -5.34 27.12 1.30
N GLU A 463 -6.58 27.12 1.77
CA GLU A 463 -7.62 28.06 1.29
C GLU A 463 -7.37 29.53 1.69
N LYS A 464 -6.62 29.78 2.75
CA LYS A 464 -6.20 31.13 3.16
C LYS A 464 -4.96 31.62 2.41
N ASN A 465 -4.19 30.70 1.83
CA ASN A 465 -2.98 31.07 1.09
C ASN A 465 -3.34 31.71 -0.24
N GLU A 466 -2.97 32.96 -0.43
CA GLU A 466 -3.35 33.77 -1.60
C GLU A 466 -2.84 33.17 -2.91
N GLU A 467 -1.61 32.64 -2.93
CA GLU A 467 -0.99 32.09 -4.15
C GLU A 467 -1.66 30.76 -4.56
N LEU A 468 -1.85 29.83 -3.61
CA LEU A 468 -2.53 28.56 -3.88
C LEU A 468 -4.00 28.80 -4.26
N ASN A 469 -4.67 29.72 -3.59
CA ASN A 469 -6.05 30.08 -3.90
C ASN A 469 -6.17 30.67 -5.32
N THR A 470 -5.19 31.47 -5.74
CA THR A 470 -5.14 32.01 -7.10
C THR A 470 -4.98 30.88 -8.15
N ILE A 471 -4.13 29.87 -7.88
CA ILE A 471 -3.96 28.70 -8.75
C ILE A 471 -5.28 27.91 -8.85
N ILE A 472 -5.93 27.62 -7.70
CA ILE A 472 -7.21 26.89 -7.64
C ILE A 472 -8.28 27.60 -8.49
N HIS A 473 -8.41 28.92 -8.31
CA HIS A 473 -9.37 29.72 -9.08
C HIS A 473 -9.04 29.79 -10.58
N ALA A 474 -7.75 29.87 -10.94
CA ALA A 474 -7.34 29.86 -12.34
C ALA A 474 -7.68 28.52 -13.01
N MET A 475 -7.43 27.43 -12.33
CA MET A 475 -7.72 26.08 -12.85
C MET A 475 -9.21 25.79 -12.97
N GLY A 476 -10.00 26.17 -11.98
CA GLY A 476 -11.45 25.95 -11.98
C GLY A 476 -11.92 24.51 -11.75
N ALA A 477 -11.01 23.59 -11.47
CA ALA A 477 -11.25 22.14 -11.36
C ALA A 477 -11.69 21.66 -9.96
N GLY A 478 -11.81 22.57 -8.98
CA GLY A 478 -12.08 22.19 -7.58
C GLY A 478 -10.83 21.73 -6.82
N VAL A 479 -11.01 21.22 -5.59
CA VAL A 479 -9.92 20.76 -4.69
C VAL A 479 -10.36 19.54 -3.90
N GLY A 480 -9.46 18.59 -3.65
CA GLY A 480 -9.72 17.41 -2.84
C GLY A 480 -10.86 16.56 -3.38
N LYS A 481 -11.87 16.26 -2.56
CA LYS A 481 -13.03 15.43 -2.97
C LYS A 481 -13.92 16.07 -4.06
N ASP A 482 -13.83 17.37 -4.22
CA ASP A 482 -14.59 18.11 -5.24
C ASP A 482 -13.77 18.36 -6.51
N PHE A 483 -12.60 17.76 -6.62
CA PHE A 483 -11.75 17.87 -7.80
C PHE A 483 -12.33 17.08 -8.98
N ASP A 484 -12.58 17.79 -10.06
CA ASP A 484 -12.98 17.20 -11.34
C ASP A 484 -12.10 17.78 -12.46
N TYR A 485 -11.21 16.94 -12.97
CA TYR A 485 -10.28 17.35 -14.03
C TYR A 485 -10.99 17.74 -15.34
N THR A 486 -12.23 17.27 -15.56
CA THR A 486 -13.02 17.60 -16.76
C THR A 486 -13.52 19.05 -16.73
N GLU A 487 -13.64 19.64 -15.54
CA GLU A 487 -13.98 21.06 -15.35
C GLU A 487 -12.77 22.00 -15.46
N SER A 488 -11.55 21.47 -15.64
CA SER A 488 -10.36 22.29 -15.72
C SER A 488 -10.41 23.28 -16.88
N ASN A 489 -10.05 24.53 -16.58
CA ASN A 489 -9.91 25.58 -17.59
C ASN A 489 -8.69 25.37 -18.52
N TYR A 490 -7.78 24.44 -18.20
CA TYR A 490 -6.54 24.21 -18.93
C TYR A 490 -6.30 22.71 -19.12
N GLY A 491 -5.86 22.33 -20.33
CA GLY A 491 -5.46 20.95 -20.64
C GLY A 491 -4.07 20.59 -20.15
N LYS A 492 -3.22 21.62 -19.86
CA LYS A 492 -1.86 21.43 -19.32
C LYS A 492 -1.52 22.52 -18.33
N ILE A 493 -0.76 22.14 -17.30
CA ILE A 493 -0.12 23.05 -16.34
C ILE A 493 1.38 22.86 -16.44
N ILE A 494 2.10 23.96 -16.61
CA ILE A 494 3.54 23.96 -16.79
C ILE A 494 4.16 24.79 -15.67
N ILE A 495 4.99 24.17 -14.84
CA ILE A 495 5.75 24.82 -13.78
C ILE A 495 7.04 25.31 -14.38
N MET A 496 7.30 26.61 -14.31
CA MET A 496 8.45 27.27 -14.88
C MET A 496 9.13 28.11 -13.79
N THR A 497 10.08 27.50 -13.10
CA THR A 497 10.91 28.07 -12.05
C THR A 497 12.34 28.24 -12.49
N ASP A 498 13.10 29.05 -11.80
CA ASP A 498 14.54 29.25 -12.07
C ASP A 498 15.33 27.94 -11.83
N ALA A 499 16.45 27.77 -12.54
CA ALA A 499 17.30 26.58 -12.42
C ALA A 499 18.28 26.70 -11.24
N ASP A 500 17.76 27.06 -10.07
CA ASP A 500 18.52 27.16 -8.83
C ASP A 500 17.84 26.38 -7.68
N THR A 501 18.41 26.47 -6.47
CA THR A 501 17.93 25.73 -5.29
C THR A 501 16.54 26.20 -4.84
N ASP A 502 16.25 27.50 -4.97
CA ASP A 502 14.98 28.08 -4.58
C ASP A 502 13.87 27.72 -5.58
N GLY A 503 14.18 27.79 -6.89
CA GLY A 503 13.27 27.34 -7.94
C GLY A 503 12.95 25.85 -7.85
N ALA A 504 13.95 25.01 -7.58
CA ALA A 504 13.73 23.57 -7.33
C ALA A 504 12.82 23.33 -6.11
N HIS A 505 12.97 24.12 -5.04
CA HIS A 505 12.10 24.03 -3.86
C HIS A 505 10.66 24.45 -4.18
N ILE A 506 10.45 25.55 -4.92
CA ILE A 506 9.11 25.97 -5.37
C ILE A 506 8.47 24.90 -6.23
N GLN A 507 9.24 24.28 -7.13
CA GLN A 507 8.76 23.17 -7.98
C GLN A 507 8.25 21.99 -7.15
N VAL A 508 9.01 21.56 -6.14
CA VAL A 508 8.60 20.46 -5.25
C VAL A 508 7.33 20.82 -4.48
N LEU A 509 7.22 22.05 -3.96
CA LEU A 509 6.02 22.49 -3.24
C LEU A 509 4.77 22.51 -4.14
N LEU A 510 4.90 22.97 -5.39
CA LEU A 510 3.80 22.94 -6.36
C LEU A 510 3.44 21.51 -6.77
N LEU A 511 4.41 20.63 -6.99
CA LEU A 511 4.14 19.21 -7.28
C LEU A 511 3.43 18.53 -6.10
N THR A 512 3.84 18.82 -4.87
CA THR A 512 3.16 18.34 -3.65
C THR A 512 1.71 18.83 -3.60
N PHE A 513 1.46 20.10 -3.91
CA PHE A 513 0.11 20.67 -3.98
C PHE A 513 -0.77 19.98 -5.03
N PHE A 514 -0.27 19.71 -6.22
CA PHE A 514 -1.02 19.02 -7.27
C PHE A 514 -1.21 17.53 -7.02
N TYR A 515 -0.32 16.91 -6.27
CA TYR A 515 -0.44 15.50 -5.89
C TYR A 515 -1.52 15.26 -4.83
N ARG A 516 -1.68 16.18 -3.90
CA ARG A 516 -2.66 16.12 -2.79
C ARG A 516 -4.01 16.70 -3.17
#